data_52a023eaadef998cb8cbbd565d426fdd
#
_entry.id   52a023eaadef998cb8cbbd565d426fdd
#
_cell.length_a   1.000
_cell.length_b   1.000
_cell.length_c   1.000
_cell.angle_alpha   90.00
_cell.angle_beta   90.00
_cell.angle_gamma   90.00
#
_symmetry.space_group_name_H-M   'P 1'
#
loop_
_entity.id
_entity.type
_entity.pdbx_description
1 polymer ?
#
loop_
_entity_poly.entity_id
_entity_poly.type
_entity_poly.pdbx_seq_one_letter_code
_entity_poly.pdbx_strand_id
1 'polypeptide(L)'
;MTYKILVVDDEPQIHTFIRISLAAEGFEYMGADSLAMAKEKLAIFQPHVVVLDLGLPDGDGISLLTTIRQTSKTPVLILTARDQEEEKIRLLEAGANDYLSKPFGVRELIVRIKVLVRDLVSELLFEDTLSFGRLKMRKSTHQCWLSGEKVILTRKEFAFLAMLMENPGQLVKQTCLLREIWGPSHTEDTHYLRILISQLRKKLNDSADEQLVIKTESGIGYRLVSMEDSSG
;
A
#
# COMPACT_ATOMS: atom_id res chain seq x y z
N MET A 1 -12.42 -18.88 -1.10
CA MET A 1 -12.86 -17.50 -1.39
C MET A 1 -12.15 -17.06 -2.66
N THR A 2 -12.87 -16.61 -3.69
CA THR A 2 -12.27 -16.15 -4.96
C THR A 2 -12.00 -14.66 -4.86
N TYR A 3 -10.76 -14.23 -5.15
CA TYR A 3 -10.41 -12.80 -5.11
C TYR A 3 -10.79 -12.12 -6.41
N LYS A 4 -11.38 -10.94 -6.31
CA LYS A 4 -11.90 -10.13 -7.39
C LYS A 4 -10.89 -9.06 -7.79
N ILE A 5 -10.51 -9.02 -9.05
CA ILE A 5 -9.54 -8.05 -9.60
C ILE A 5 -10.23 -7.20 -10.65
N LEU A 6 -10.30 -5.88 -10.41
CA LEU A 6 -10.75 -4.91 -11.39
C LEU A 6 -9.52 -4.40 -12.15
N VAL A 7 -9.57 -4.50 -13.47
CA VAL A 7 -8.52 -3.98 -14.37
C VAL A 7 -9.09 -2.81 -15.14
N VAL A 8 -8.44 -1.66 -15.03
CA VAL A 8 -8.83 -0.40 -15.69
C VAL A 8 -7.71 -0.02 -16.65
N ASP A 9 -7.96 -0.18 -17.95
CA ASP A 9 -7.00 0.07 -19.01
C ASP A 9 -7.80 0.24 -20.32
N ASP A 10 -7.43 1.12 -21.21
CA ASP A 10 -8.16 1.34 -22.47
C ASP A 10 -7.70 0.41 -23.61
N GLU A 11 -6.63 -0.36 -23.39
CA GLU A 11 -6.08 -1.28 -24.36
C GLU A 11 -6.77 -2.67 -24.32
N PRO A 12 -7.55 -3.10 -25.34
CA PRO A 12 -8.23 -4.39 -25.36
C PRO A 12 -7.27 -5.60 -25.29
N GLN A 13 -6.05 -5.41 -25.78
CA GLN A 13 -5.02 -6.45 -25.75
C GLN A 13 -4.57 -6.75 -24.32
N ILE A 14 -4.39 -5.69 -23.50
CA ILE A 14 -4.03 -5.81 -22.09
C ILE A 14 -5.12 -6.55 -21.32
N HIS A 15 -6.39 -6.19 -21.53
CA HIS A 15 -7.53 -6.89 -20.94
C HIS A 15 -7.54 -8.39 -21.27
N THR A 16 -7.28 -8.75 -22.52
CA THR A 16 -7.27 -10.16 -22.96
C THR A 16 -6.18 -10.93 -22.24
N PHE A 17 -4.95 -10.41 -22.21
CA PHE A 17 -3.82 -11.06 -21.55
C PHE A 17 -4.03 -11.22 -20.05
N ILE A 18 -4.43 -10.15 -19.39
CA ILE A 18 -4.61 -10.14 -17.94
C ILE A 18 -5.75 -11.07 -17.54
N ARG A 19 -6.88 -11.05 -18.25
CA ARG A 19 -8.03 -11.92 -17.99
C ARG A 19 -7.66 -13.40 -18.02
N ILE A 20 -6.95 -13.86 -19.06
CA ILE A 20 -6.53 -15.26 -19.19
C ILE A 20 -5.61 -15.64 -18.03
N SER A 21 -4.66 -14.78 -17.71
CA SER A 21 -3.68 -15.04 -16.65
C SER A 21 -4.29 -15.04 -15.27
N LEU A 22 -5.21 -14.12 -14.98
CA LEU A 22 -5.94 -14.07 -13.71
C LEU A 22 -6.85 -15.29 -13.54
N ALA A 23 -7.54 -15.71 -14.59
CA ALA A 23 -8.38 -16.91 -14.58
C ALA A 23 -7.56 -18.18 -14.30
N ALA A 24 -6.37 -18.31 -14.90
CA ALA A 24 -5.46 -19.43 -14.65
C ALA A 24 -4.98 -19.51 -13.18
N GLU A 25 -4.96 -18.38 -12.48
CA GLU A 25 -4.59 -18.27 -11.06
C GLU A 25 -5.80 -18.31 -10.11
N GLY A 26 -7.01 -18.54 -10.65
CA GLY A 26 -8.24 -18.64 -9.87
C GLY A 26 -8.80 -17.29 -9.38
N PHE A 27 -8.40 -16.17 -9.97
CA PHE A 27 -8.96 -14.86 -9.70
C PHE A 27 -10.19 -14.58 -10.56
N GLU A 28 -11.14 -13.85 -10.01
CA GLU A 28 -12.28 -13.31 -10.75
C GLU A 28 -11.87 -11.96 -11.36
N TYR A 29 -12.10 -11.81 -12.65
CA TYR A 29 -11.71 -10.65 -13.43
C TYR A 29 -12.92 -9.80 -13.80
N MET A 30 -12.76 -8.48 -13.72
CA MET A 30 -13.62 -7.48 -14.34
C MET A 30 -12.76 -6.40 -15.00
N GLY A 31 -13.08 -6.03 -16.24
CA GLY A 31 -12.40 -4.98 -17.00
C GLY A 31 -13.21 -3.69 -17.08
N ALA A 32 -12.55 -2.55 -17.13
CA ALA A 32 -13.09 -1.24 -17.45
C ALA A 32 -12.13 -0.50 -18.38
N ASP A 33 -12.63 0.18 -19.40
CA ASP A 33 -11.86 0.89 -20.40
C ASP A 33 -11.80 2.41 -20.19
N SER A 34 -12.40 2.89 -19.11
CA SER A 34 -12.55 4.31 -18.82
C SER A 34 -12.75 4.54 -17.31
N LEU A 35 -12.50 5.77 -16.85
CA LEU A 35 -12.75 6.19 -15.46
C LEU A 35 -14.23 6.09 -15.11
N ALA A 36 -15.11 6.46 -16.03
CA ALA A 36 -16.56 6.41 -15.82
C ALA A 36 -17.01 4.97 -15.55
N MET A 37 -16.60 4.02 -16.41
CA MET A 37 -16.92 2.61 -16.25
C MET A 37 -16.26 2.01 -15.01
N ALA A 38 -15.04 2.42 -14.69
CA ALA A 38 -14.34 1.95 -13.48
C ALA A 38 -15.09 2.35 -12.21
N LYS A 39 -15.58 3.58 -12.10
CA LYS A 39 -16.38 4.05 -10.95
C LYS A 39 -17.66 3.23 -10.75
N GLU A 40 -18.37 2.93 -11.83
CA GLU A 40 -19.56 2.08 -11.78
C GLU A 40 -19.21 0.65 -11.31
N LYS A 41 -18.18 0.06 -11.91
CA LYS A 41 -17.75 -1.31 -11.58
C LYS A 41 -17.15 -1.45 -10.18
N LEU A 42 -16.49 -0.43 -9.66
CA LEU A 42 -16.04 -0.41 -8.26
C LEU A 42 -17.20 -0.63 -7.28
N ALA A 43 -18.33 0.06 -7.50
CA ALA A 43 -19.48 -0.05 -6.62
C ALA A 43 -20.16 -1.43 -6.70
N ILE A 44 -20.33 -1.97 -7.92
CA ILE A 44 -21.05 -3.23 -8.17
C ILE A 44 -20.17 -4.45 -7.85
N PHE A 45 -18.95 -4.46 -8.33
CA PHE A 45 -18.06 -5.62 -8.26
C PHE A 45 -17.36 -5.75 -6.91
N GLN A 46 -17.13 -4.64 -6.20
CA GLN A 46 -16.40 -4.59 -4.93
C GLN A 46 -15.08 -5.35 -5.00
N PRO A 47 -14.12 -4.89 -5.84
CA PRO A 47 -12.88 -5.61 -6.07
C PRO A 47 -11.99 -5.66 -4.83
N HIS A 48 -11.23 -6.75 -4.70
CA HIS A 48 -10.21 -6.91 -3.67
C HIS A 48 -8.89 -6.22 -4.05
N VAL A 49 -8.61 -6.08 -5.36
CA VAL A 49 -7.46 -5.34 -5.91
C VAL A 49 -7.91 -4.60 -7.17
N VAL A 50 -7.41 -3.39 -7.37
CA VAL A 50 -7.57 -2.64 -8.61
C VAL A 50 -6.21 -2.54 -9.30
N VAL A 51 -6.17 -2.89 -10.59
CA VAL A 51 -5.06 -2.61 -11.49
C VAL A 51 -5.49 -1.43 -12.34
N LEU A 52 -4.75 -0.34 -12.33
CA LEU A 52 -5.18 0.94 -12.87
C LEU A 52 -4.12 1.53 -13.81
N ASP A 53 -4.45 1.69 -15.07
CA ASP A 53 -3.67 2.54 -15.97
C ASP A 53 -3.96 4.02 -15.68
N LEU A 54 -2.93 4.85 -15.84
CA LEU A 54 -3.06 6.30 -15.69
C LEU A 54 -3.51 6.99 -16.97
N GLY A 55 -3.18 6.42 -18.13
CA GLY A 55 -3.44 7.02 -19.45
C GLY A 55 -4.81 6.68 -20.02
N LEU A 56 -5.90 7.00 -19.32
CA LEU A 56 -7.25 6.69 -19.77
C LEU A 56 -7.83 7.78 -20.67
N PRO A 57 -8.73 7.44 -21.62
CA PRO A 57 -9.25 8.37 -22.61
C PRO A 57 -10.13 9.50 -22.03
N ASP A 58 -10.73 9.25 -20.87
CA ASP A 58 -11.65 10.18 -20.20
C ASP A 58 -11.03 10.90 -18.99
N GLY A 59 -9.70 10.76 -18.76
CA GLY A 59 -8.98 11.53 -17.77
C GLY A 59 -7.80 10.82 -17.14
N ASP A 60 -7.18 11.47 -16.13
CA ASP A 60 -6.03 10.93 -15.41
C ASP A 60 -6.49 9.91 -14.35
N GLY A 61 -5.91 8.69 -14.39
CA GLY A 61 -6.17 7.62 -13.44
C GLY A 61 -5.90 8.01 -11.97
N ILE A 62 -5.07 9.00 -11.70
CA ILE A 62 -4.83 9.53 -10.35
C ILE A 62 -6.13 10.01 -9.71
N SER A 63 -7.06 10.57 -10.48
CA SER A 63 -8.36 11.00 -9.98
C SER A 63 -9.19 9.82 -9.43
N LEU A 64 -9.11 8.67 -10.07
CA LEU A 64 -9.76 7.44 -9.62
C LEU A 64 -9.07 6.89 -8.36
N LEU A 65 -7.74 6.90 -8.32
CA LEU A 65 -6.98 6.53 -7.13
C LEU A 65 -7.40 7.37 -5.93
N THR A 66 -7.48 8.68 -6.09
CA THR A 66 -7.93 9.61 -5.06
C THR A 66 -9.35 9.27 -4.58
N THR A 67 -10.26 9.01 -5.52
CA THR A 67 -11.64 8.61 -5.20
C THR A 67 -11.69 7.30 -4.41
N ILE A 68 -10.91 6.30 -4.81
CA ILE A 68 -10.81 5.02 -4.08
C ILE A 68 -10.29 5.27 -2.66
N ARG A 69 -9.31 6.14 -2.47
CA ARG A 69 -8.73 6.43 -1.15
C ARG A 69 -9.66 7.18 -0.21
N GLN A 70 -10.60 7.96 -0.74
CA GLN A 70 -11.63 8.62 0.08
C GLN A 70 -12.67 7.63 0.62
N THR A 71 -12.96 6.55 -0.11
CA THR A 71 -14.07 5.65 0.19
C THR A 71 -13.65 4.26 0.65
N SER A 72 -12.44 3.80 0.27
CA SER A 72 -11.98 2.45 0.57
C SER A 72 -10.46 2.35 0.74
N LYS A 73 -10.02 1.20 1.29
CA LYS A 73 -8.62 0.81 1.41
C LYS A 73 -8.20 -0.23 0.36
N THR A 74 -9.03 -0.47 -0.64
CA THR A 74 -8.75 -1.45 -1.69
C THR A 74 -7.37 -1.21 -2.29
N PRO A 75 -6.48 -2.20 -2.33
CA PRO A 75 -5.18 -2.06 -2.95
C PRO A 75 -5.26 -1.67 -4.40
N VAL A 76 -4.42 -0.70 -4.79
CA VAL A 76 -4.30 -0.24 -6.18
C VAL A 76 -2.87 -0.47 -6.65
N LEU A 77 -2.73 -1.23 -7.73
CA LEU A 77 -1.53 -1.40 -8.52
C LEU A 77 -1.62 -0.49 -9.73
N ILE A 78 -0.73 0.46 -9.87
CA ILE A 78 -0.70 1.38 -11.01
C ILE A 78 0.09 0.75 -12.16
N LEU A 79 -0.45 0.82 -13.38
CA LEU A 79 0.28 0.61 -14.61
C LEU A 79 0.65 1.99 -15.19
N THR A 80 1.89 2.19 -15.59
CA THR A 80 2.32 3.49 -16.12
C THR A 80 3.41 3.34 -17.18
N ALA A 81 3.33 4.14 -18.25
CA ALA A 81 4.40 4.29 -19.21
C ALA A 81 5.52 5.25 -18.74
N ARG A 82 5.29 5.95 -17.62
CA ARG A 82 6.22 6.95 -17.08
C ARG A 82 7.15 6.27 -16.08
N ASP A 83 8.42 6.21 -16.41
CA ASP A 83 9.44 5.54 -15.58
C ASP A 83 10.29 6.53 -14.76
N GLN A 84 9.89 7.80 -14.72
CA GLN A 84 10.61 8.85 -13.98
C GLN A 84 10.40 8.67 -12.46
N GLU A 85 11.47 8.84 -11.69
CA GLU A 85 11.46 8.68 -10.24
C GLU A 85 10.44 9.60 -9.55
N GLU A 86 10.33 10.84 -10.03
CA GLU A 86 9.37 11.83 -9.51
C GLU A 86 7.91 11.37 -9.63
N GLU A 87 7.56 10.74 -10.76
CA GLU A 87 6.21 10.22 -10.97
C GLU A 87 5.92 9.02 -10.05
N LYS A 88 6.88 8.13 -9.87
CA LYS A 88 6.77 7.01 -8.92
C LYS A 88 6.54 7.50 -7.49
N ILE A 89 7.28 8.54 -7.07
CA ILE A 89 7.10 9.19 -5.78
C ILE A 89 5.67 9.75 -5.66
N ARG A 90 5.22 10.50 -6.65
CA ARG A 90 3.90 11.09 -6.69
C ARG A 90 2.78 10.06 -6.57
N LEU A 91 2.89 8.92 -7.26
CA LEU A 91 1.91 7.84 -7.21
C LEU A 91 1.82 7.20 -5.82
N LEU A 92 2.96 6.96 -5.18
CA LEU A 92 3.00 6.42 -3.82
C LEU A 92 2.45 7.43 -2.80
N GLU A 93 2.76 8.73 -2.97
CA GLU A 93 2.19 9.79 -2.13
C GLU A 93 0.68 9.93 -2.32
N ALA A 94 0.17 9.71 -3.54
CA ALA A 94 -1.27 9.66 -3.82
C ALA A 94 -1.96 8.42 -3.23
N GLY A 95 -1.18 7.47 -2.68
CA GLY A 95 -1.70 6.29 -1.97
C GLY A 95 -1.75 5.02 -2.81
N ALA A 96 -1.06 4.93 -3.95
CA ALA A 96 -0.88 3.66 -4.64
C ALA A 96 -0.15 2.65 -3.73
N ASN A 97 -0.53 1.37 -3.83
CA ASN A 97 0.14 0.31 -3.07
C ASN A 97 1.41 -0.18 -3.75
N ASP A 98 1.40 -0.16 -5.08
CA ASP A 98 2.54 -0.53 -5.90
C ASP A 98 2.36 0.06 -7.30
N TYR A 99 3.40 0.03 -8.12
CA TYR A 99 3.34 0.41 -9.53
C TYR A 99 4.12 -0.57 -10.39
N LEU A 100 3.80 -0.61 -11.68
CA LEU A 100 4.46 -1.44 -12.69
C LEU A 100 4.61 -0.62 -13.99
N SER A 101 5.85 -0.49 -14.46
CA SER A 101 6.15 0.28 -15.67
C SER A 101 5.81 -0.51 -16.93
N LYS A 102 5.13 0.12 -17.89
CA LYS A 102 4.92 -0.42 -19.24
C LYS A 102 6.21 -0.23 -20.09
N PRO A 103 6.66 -1.23 -20.88
CA PRO A 103 6.08 -2.57 -21.05
C PRO A 103 6.44 -3.51 -19.90
N PHE A 104 5.50 -4.32 -19.48
CA PHE A 104 5.67 -5.28 -18.37
C PHE A 104 5.42 -6.73 -18.81
N GLY A 105 6.02 -7.65 -18.08
CA GLY A 105 5.71 -9.08 -18.21
C GLY A 105 4.46 -9.46 -17.43
N VAL A 106 3.55 -10.23 -18.05
CA VAL A 106 2.32 -10.71 -17.37
C VAL A 106 2.65 -11.45 -16.07
N ARG A 107 3.74 -12.22 -16.06
CA ARG A 107 4.18 -12.94 -14.85
C ARG A 107 4.51 -11.98 -13.70
N GLU A 108 5.15 -10.86 -13.98
CA GLU A 108 5.46 -9.85 -12.98
C GLU A 108 4.18 -9.22 -12.41
N LEU A 109 3.25 -8.84 -13.30
CA LEU A 109 1.95 -8.31 -12.89
C LEU A 109 1.21 -9.29 -11.96
N ILE A 110 1.14 -10.57 -12.31
CA ILE A 110 0.49 -11.60 -11.50
C ILE A 110 1.17 -11.76 -10.13
N VAL A 111 2.49 -11.74 -10.08
CA VAL A 111 3.23 -11.80 -8.80
C VAL A 111 2.89 -10.60 -7.91
N ARG A 112 2.84 -9.39 -8.46
CA ARG A 112 2.47 -8.17 -7.71
C ARG A 112 1.04 -8.24 -7.21
N ILE A 113 0.09 -8.69 -8.03
CA ILE A 113 -1.30 -8.90 -7.60
C ILE A 113 -1.38 -9.93 -6.46
N LYS A 114 -0.65 -11.05 -6.57
CA LYS A 114 -0.58 -12.07 -5.49
C LYS A 114 -0.04 -11.50 -4.18
N VAL A 115 0.96 -10.63 -4.24
CA VAL A 115 1.48 -9.94 -3.05
C VAL A 115 0.38 -9.08 -2.43
N LEU A 116 -0.32 -8.27 -3.22
CA LEU A 116 -1.41 -7.44 -2.72
C LEU A 116 -2.57 -8.26 -2.13
N VAL A 117 -2.90 -9.40 -2.75
CA VAL A 117 -3.92 -10.33 -2.22
C VAL A 117 -3.44 -11.01 -0.94
N ARG A 118 -2.18 -11.47 -0.89
CA ARG A 118 -1.59 -12.06 0.33
C ARG A 118 -1.66 -11.09 1.50
N ASP A 119 -1.36 -9.82 1.26
CA ASP A 119 -1.40 -8.79 2.29
C ASP A 119 -2.84 -8.57 2.81
N LEU A 120 -3.86 -8.79 1.95
CA LEU A 120 -5.27 -8.86 2.38
C LEU A 120 -5.56 -10.04 3.33
N VAL A 121 -4.99 -11.21 3.04
CA VAL A 121 -5.26 -12.45 3.81
C VAL A 121 -4.56 -12.45 5.15
N SER A 122 -3.35 -11.90 5.20
CA SER A 122 -2.55 -11.81 6.44
C SER A 122 -3.27 -11.03 7.54
N GLU A 123 -4.23 -10.17 7.17
CA GLU A 123 -5.06 -9.42 8.12
C GLU A 123 -5.99 -10.30 8.96
N LEU A 124 -6.31 -11.52 8.50
CA LEU A 124 -7.30 -12.39 9.14
C LEU A 124 -6.74 -13.32 10.24
N LEU A 125 -5.43 -13.41 10.41
CA LEU A 125 -4.79 -14.50 11.16
C LEU A 125 -4.00 -14.08 12.42
N PHE A 126 -3.98 -12.80 12.84
CA PHE A 126 -3.12 -12.37 13.96
C PHE A 126 -3.86 -11.85 15.20
N GLU A 127 -3.25 -12.07 16.39
CA GLU A 127 -3.70 -11.56 17.68
C GLU A 127 -3.91 -10.03 17.65
N ASP A 128 -5.04 -9.59 18.23
CA ASP A 128 -5.84 -8.51 17.72
C ASP A 128 -5.36 -7.10 18.07
N THR A 129 -4.62 -6.91 19.16
CA THR A 129 -4.31 -5.54 19.61
C THR A 129 -2.85 -5.36 20.00
N LEU A 130 -2.20 -4.40 19.37
CA LEU A 130 -0.87 -3.91 19.76
C LEU A 130 -1.04 -2.57 20.47
N SER A 131 -0.27 -2.34 21.55
CA SER A 131 -0.23 -1.08 22.26
C SER A 131 1.21 -0.68 22.56
N PHE A 132 1.56 0.58 22.31
CA PHE A 132 2.86 1.15 22.66
C PHE A 132 2.72 2.65 22.94
N GLY A 133 2.94 3.06 24.17
CA GLY A 133 2.73 4.44 24.59
C GLY A 133 1.30 4.90 24.24
N ARG A 134 1.22 5.99 23.47
CA ARG A 134 -0.07 6.57 23.01
C ARG A 134 -0.66 5.88 21.78
N LEU A 135 0.09 4.97 21.14
CA LEU A 135 -0.36 4.23 19.97
C LEU A 135 -1.11 2.96 20.37
N LYS A 136 -2.24 2.74 19.72
CA LYS A 136 -3.01 1.49 19.80
C LYS A 136 -3.41 1.06 18.41
N MET A 137 -3.17 -0.21 18.07
CA MET A 137 -3.54 -0.78 16.79
C MET A 137 -4.35 -2.06 16.99
N ARG A 138 -5.37 -2.28 16.16
CA ARG A 138 -6.11 -3.54 16.08
C ARG A 138 -5.86 -4.16 14.72
N LYS A 139 -5.18 -5.31 14.71
CA LYS A 139 -4.75 -5.98 13.47
C LYS A 139 -5.92 -6.48 12.63
N SER A 140 -6.90 -7.14 13.25
CA SER A 140 -8.07 -7.73 12.57
C SER A 140 -8.95 -6.70 11.85
N THR A 141 -9.05 -5.49 12.40
CA THR A 141 -9.87 -4.42 11.82
C THR A 141 -9.06 -3.32 11.12
N HIS A 142 -7.73 -3.48 11.07
CA HIS A 142 -6.81 -2.52 10.46
C HIS A 142 -7.00 -1.08 10.99
N GLN A 143 -7.26 -0.96 12.29
CA GLN A 143 -7.53 0.32 12.92
C GLN A 143 -6.33 0.76 13.77
N CYS A 144 -6.07 2.07 13.74
CA CYS A 144 -5.02 2.71 14.53
C CYS A 144 -5.59 3.90 15.28
N TRP A 145 -5.14 4.08 16.52
CA TRP A 145 -5.46 5.23 17.34
C TRP A 145 -4.19 5.82 17.93
N LEU A 146 -4.14 7.13 17.99
CA LEU A 146 -3.12 7.90 18.70
C LEU A 146 -3.82 8.70 19.80
N SER A 147 -3.47 8.50 21.06
CA SER A 147 -4.12 9.14 22.21
C SER A 147 -5.65 8.99 22.23
N GLY A 148 -6.16 7.88 21.70
CA GLY A 148 -7.61 7.62 21.62
C GLY A 148 -8.28 8.14 20.34
N GLU A 149 -7.65 9.01 19.59
CA GLU A 149 -8.15 9.51 18.30
C GLU A 149 -7.79 8.56 17.17
N LYS A 150 -8.76 8.31 16.27
CA LYS A 150 -8.57 7.38 15.15
C LYS A 150 -7.69 8.00 14.08
N VAL A 151 -6.62 7.26 13.70
CA VAL A 151 -5.71 7.63 12.60
C VAL A 151 -5.97 6.71 11.41
N ILE A 152 -6.19 7.31 10.23
CA ILE A 152 -6.42 6.56 8.99
C ILE A 152 -5.09 6.26 8.32
N LEU A 153 -4.71 4.99 8.32
CA LEU A 153 -3.49 4.50 7.69
C LEU A 153 -3.80 3.71 6.41
N THR A 154 -2.92 3.83 5.41
CA THR A 154 -2.88 2.87 4.31
C THR A 154 -2.38 1.51 4.81
N ARG A 155 -2.53 0.45 4.01
CA ARG A 155 -2.05 -0.89 4.40
C ARG A 155 -0.56 -0.95 4.67
N LYS A 156 0.24 -0.30 3.82
CA LYS A 156 1.71 -0.29 3.99
C LYS A 156 2.15 0.52 5.20
N GLU A 157 1.50 1.66 5.47
CA GLU A 157 1.73 2.43 6.70
C GLU A 157 1.35 1.62 7.94
N PHE A 158 0.23 0.91 7.87
CA PHE A 158 -0.22 0.05 8.96
C PHE A 158 0.77 -1.11 9.18
N ALA A 159 1.18 -1.82 8.12
CA ALA A 159 2.16 -2.91 8.20
C ALA A 159 3.49 -2.43 8.78
N PHE A 160 3.99 -1.29 8.33
CA PHE A 160 5.21 -0.69 8.86
C PHE A 160 5.10 -0.42 10.36
N LEU A 161 4.04 0.26 10.77
CA LEU A 161 3.83 0.61 12.18
C LEU A 161 3.63 -0.64 13.05
N ALA A 162 2.91 -1.64 12.54
CA ALA A 162 2.71 -2.91 13.24
C ALA A 162 4.04 -3.65 13.48
N MET A 163 4.92 -3.71 12.47
CA MET A 163 6.25 -4.32 12.63
C MET A 163 7.09 -3.63 13.71
N LEU A 164 7.01 -2.30 13.80
CA LEU A 164 7.69 -1.57 14.88
C LEU A 164 7.03 -1.83 16.23
N MET A 165 5.70 -1.90 16.30
CA MET A 165 4.96 -2.17 17.54
C MET A 165 5.08 -3.62 18.04
N GLU A 166 5.38 -4.56 17.16
CA GLU A 166 5.73 -5.94 17.52
C GLU A 166 7.15 -6.05 18.12
N ASN A 167 7.98 -5.03 17.86
CA ASN A 167 9.36 -4.94 18.36
C ASN A 167 9.56 -3.62 19.13
N PRO A 168 8.85 -3.39 20.25
CA PRO A 168 8.83 -2.10 20.90
C PRO A 168 10.22 -1.71 21.40
N GLY A 169 10.66 -0.50 21.08
CA GLY A 169 11.99 0.03 21.43
C GLY A 169 13.16 -0.59 20.64
N GLN A 170 12.97 -1.69 19.94
CA GLN A 170 14.02 -2.34 19.17
C GLN A 170 14.17 -1.74 17.77
N LEU A 171 15.39 -1.81 17.25
CA LEU A 171 15.71 -1.37 15.90
C LEU A 171 15.26 -2.41 14.86
N VAL A 172 14.35 -2.04 13.99
CA VAL A 172 13.95 -2.86 12.84
C VAL A 172 14.70 -2.38 11.60
N LYS A 173 15.50 -3.29 11.01
CA LYS A 173 16.35 -2.96 9.84
C LYS A 173 15.48 -2.59 8.62
N GLN A 174 15.94 -1.60 7.85
CA GLN A 174 15.24 -1.15 6.64
C GLN A 174 15.09 -2.27 5.58
N THR A 175 16.08 -3.15 5.44
CA THR A 175 16.03 -4.31 4.53
C THR A 175 14.93 -5.30 4.93
N CYS A 176 14.70 -5.48 6.24
CA CYS A 176 13.61 -6.31 6.75
C CYS A 176 12.25 -5.68 6.44
N LEU A 177 12.09 -4.38 6.72
CA LEU A 177 10.86 -3.63 6.43
C LEU A 177 10.53 -3.66 4.94
N LEU A 178 11.52 -3.42 4.09
CA LEU A 178 11.33 -3.45 2.64
C LEU A 178 10.89 -4.84 2.16
N ARG A 179 11.56 -5.88 2.62
CA ARG A 179 11.25 -7.26 2.24
C ARG A 179 9.83 -7.67 2.66
N GLU A 180 9.43 -7.35 3.86
CA GLU A 180 8.13 -7.74 4.40
C GLU A 180 6.97 -6.93 3.78
N ILE A 181 7.18 -5.64 3.49
CA ILE A 181 6.12 -4.73 3.03
C ILE A 181 6.00 -4.70 1.49
N TRP A 182 7.13 -4.82 0.76
CA TRP A 182 7.13 -4.76 -0.72
C TRP A 182 7.59 -6.06 -1.39
N GLY A 183 8.19 -6.98 -0.64
CA GLY A 183 8.67 -8.25 -1.16
C GLY A 183 10.19 -8.28 -1.37
N PRO A 184 10.77 -9.47 -1.63
CA PRO A 184 12.21 -9.68 -1.64
C PRO A 184 12.97 -8.93 -2.76
N SER A 185 12.28 -8.55 -3.84
CA SER A 185 12.87 -7.77 -4.95
C SER A 185 13.10 -6.30 -4.61
N HIS A 186 12.57 -5.80 -3.50
CA HIS A 186 12.60 -4.37 -3.12
C HIS A 186 13.52 -4.04 -1.95
N THR A 187 14.42 -4.96 -1.54
CA THR A 187 15.25 -4.81 -0.34
C THR A 187 16.20 -3.63 -0.35
N GLU A 188 16.48 -3.07 -1.53
CA GLU A 188 17.37 -1.92 -1.72
C GLU A 188 16.63 -0.60 -2.02
N ASP A 189 15.32 -0.67 -2.23
CA ASP A 189 14.49 0.47 -2.62
C ASP A 189 14.13 1.38 -1.43
N THR A 190 15.15 1.94 -0.78
CA THR A 190 14.99 2.72 0.46
C THR A 190 14.12 3.98 0.29
N HIS A 191 13.94 4.47 -0.92
CA HIS A 191 13.06 5.60 -1.22
C HIS A 191 11.60 5.30 -0.87
N TYR A 192 11.12 4.05 -1.04
CA TYR A 192 9.77 3.64 -0.61
C TYR A 192 9.54 3.88 0.87
N LEU A 193 10.52 3.51 1.71
CA LEU A 193 10.42 3.74 3.15
C LEU A 193 10.41 5.21 3.51
N ARG A 194 11.25 6.04 2.85
CA ARG A 194 11.30 7.48 3.13
C ARG A 194 9.95 8.15 2.87
N ILE A 195 9.31 7.83 1.74
CA ILE A 195 8.00 8.37 1.39
C ILE A 195 6.95 7.90 2.40
N LEU A 196 6.87 6.59 2.66
CA LEU A 196 5.92 6.01 3.60
C LEU A 196 6.04 6.66 4.98
N ILE A 197 7.26 6.80 5.49
CA ILE A 197 7.50 7.35 6.83
C ILE A 197 7.18 8.84 6.88
N SER A 198 7.49 9.60 5.82
CA SER A 198 7.10 11.01 5.74
C SER A 198 5.58 11.18 5.84
N GLN A 199 4.80 10.36 5.13
CA GLN A 199 3.35 10.39 5.21
C GLN A 199 2.83 9.93 6.57
N LEU A 200 3.41 8.86 7.11
CA LEU A 200 3.02 8.32 8.41
C LEU A 200 3.27 9.32 9.54
N ARG A 201 4.42 10.00 9.55
CA ARG A 201 4.74 11.05 10.52
C ARG A 201 3.72 12.19 10.49
N LYS A 202 3.33 12.66 9.32
CA LYS A 202 2.26 13.68 9.20
C LYS A 202 0.97 13.23 9.88
N LYS A 203 0.58 11.97 9.70
CA LYS A 203 -0.64 11.40 10.28
C LYS A 203 -0.55 11.17 11.79
N LEU A 204 0.64 10.91 12.30
CA LEU A 204 0.91 10.72 13.73
C LEU A 204 1.24 12.01 14.46
N ASN A 205 1.23 13.17 13.79
CA ASN A 205 1.73 14.44 14.31
C ASN A 205 3.16 14.31 14.88
N ASP A 206 4.00 13.52 14.19
CA ASP A 206 5.39 13.23 14.54
C ASP A 206 6.30 13.99 13.59
N SER A 207 7.04 14.96 14.07
CA SER A 207 7.96 15.71 13.22
C SER A 207 9.24 14.91 12.92
N ALA A 208 9.83 15.13 11.74
CA ALA A 208 11.09 14.49 11.39
C ALA A 208 12.25 14.93 12.29
N ASP A 209 12.16 16.13 12.87
CA ASP A 209 13.18 16.72 13.72
C ASP A 209 13.05 16.23 15.18
N GLU A 210 11.82 16.14 15.68
CA GLU A 210 11.54 15.71 17.05
C GLU A 210 11.53 14.20 17.23
N GLN A 211 11.10 13.46 16.17
CA GLN A 211 11.04 11.99 16.14
C GLN A 211 10.40 11.38 17.41
N LEU A 212 9.26 11.94 17.80
CA LEU A 212 8.58 11.62 19.07
C LEU A 212 8.01 10.20 19.13
N VAL A 213 7.76 9.60 17.98
CA VAL A 213 7.16 8.26 17.86
C VAL A 213 8.06 7.32 17.07
N ILE A 214 8.52 7.75 15.89
CA ILE A 214 9.36 6.95 15.00
C ILE A 214 10.75 7.56 14.92
N LYS A 215 11.73 6.91 15.53
CA LYS A 215 13.14 7.32 15.43
C LYS A 215 13.79 6.67 14.23
N THR A 216 14.53 7.49 13.45
CA THR A 216 15.34 7.03 12.32
C THR A 216 16.77 6.79 12.76
N GLU A 217 17.29 5.60 12.50
CA GLU A 217 18.73 5.31 12.60
C GLU A 217 19.28 5.27 11.16
N SER A 218 19.96 6.35 10.78
CA SER A 218 20.39 6.59 9.40
C SER A 218 21.15 5.41 8.81
N GLY A 219 20.71 4.95 7.64
CA GLY A 219 21.32 3.83 6.91
C GLY A 219 21.06 2.45 7.51
N ILE A 220 20.41 2.35 8.68
CA ILE A 220 20.25 1.09 9.41
C ILE A 220 18.76 0.69 9.47
N GLY A 221 17.90 1.56 10.01
CA GLY A 221 16.49 1.20 10.21
C GLY A 221 15.70 2.20 11.03
N TYR A 222 14.64 1.70 11.66
CA TYR A 222 13.67 2.49 12.41
C TYR A 222 13.26 1.79 13.70
N ARG A 223 12.89 2.55 14.71
CA ARG A 223 12.32 2.05 15.96
C ARG A 223 11.24 2.98 16.51
N LEU A 224 10.35 2.43 17.32
CA LEU A 224 9.44 3.24 18.13
C LEU A 224 10.18 3.72 19.38
N VAL A 225 9.87 4.96 19.77
CA VAL A 225 10.34 5.55 21.02
C VAL A 225 9.13 5.98 21.84
N SER A 226 9.19 5.74 23.15
CA SER A 226 8.21 6.26 24.11
C SER A 226 8.59 7.69 24.50
N MET A 227 7.59 8.55 24.71
CA MET A 227 7.84 9.91 25.24
C MET A 227 8.44 9.86 26.67
N GLU A 228 8.31 8.74 27.37
CA GLU A 228 8.89 8.56 28.70
C GLU A 228 10.40 8.34 28.65
N ASP A 229 10.95 7.87 27.53
CA ASP A 229 12.38 7.62 27.35
C ASP A 229 13.18 8.88 26.97
N SER A 230 12.53 10.02 26.78
CA SER A 230 13.16 11.28 26.34
C SER A 230 13.57 12.21 27.51
N SER A 231 13.46 11.75 28.74
CA SER A 231 13.78 12.51 29.97
C SER A 231 14.97 11.90 30.73
N GLY A 232 15.99 11.46 30.00
CA GLY A 232 17.23 10.95 30.56
C GLY A 232 18.45 11.69 30.03
#